data_b77af376d9d5c8fd0eece37208eae19f
#
_entry.id   b77af376d9d5c8fd0eece37208eae19f
#
_cell.length_a   1.000
_cell.length_b   1.000
_cell.length_c   1.000
_cell.angle_alpha   90.00
_cell.angle_beta   90.00
_cell.angle_gamma   90.00
#
_symmetry.space_group_name_H-M   'P 1'
#
loop_
_entity.id
_entity.type
_entity.pdbx_description
1 polymer ?
#
loop_
_entity_poly.entity_id
_entity_poly.type
_entity_poly.pdbx_seq_one_letter_code
_entity_poly.pdbx_strand_id
1 'polypeptide(L)'
;MSKADILRPNVLGDLRAEADEDMLSRAFLETADYRTLIETSDRTVVVGRRGTGKSALAAQLVKHWNLENLTAVIMISPEEHQTIGIRPQIGLFGDSFIKIRAGARLTWRYALVMEAASRLTSKYKFSNTEGFRFLKERVGTWSSSGSNIVDRYSEILKKLVIDPNSTYESRIGNLPKVLDLTKVESALTEACRTSGTSAVFLIDRLDEGYEPDDKGTALIDGLVQAAIDLKASNPQIKPILFLRDNIFRAV
;
A
#
# COMPACT_ATOMS: atom_id res chain seq x y z
N MET A 1 -15.70 -15.16 33.34
CA MET A 1 -15.95 -16.17 32.28
C MET A 1 -16.87 -17.26 32.86
N SER A 2 -18.01 -17.53 32.25
CA SER A 2 -18.90 -18.59 32.69
C SER A 2 -18.37 -19.95 32.23
N LYS A 3 -18.77 -21.06 32.92
CA LYS A 3 -18.45 -22.43 32.49
C LYS A 3 -18.88 -22.74 31.02
N ALA A 4 -19.86 -22.03 30.50
CA ALA A 4 -20.33 -22.15 29.11
C ALA A 4 -19.36 -21.56 28.08
N ASP A 5 -18.49 -20.61 28.48
CA ASP A 5 -17.50 -20.01 27.57
C ASP A 5 -16.29 -20.92 27.33
N ILE A 6 -16.04 -21.87 28.24
CA ILE A 6 -14.93 -22.85 28.14
C ILE A 6 -15.25 -24.00 27.19
N LEU A 7 -16.53 -24.25 26.91
CA LEU A 7 -16.99 -25.33 26.04
C LEU A 7 -17.14 -24.93 24.55
N ARG A 8 -16.85 -23.70 24.19
CA ARG A 8 -16.86 -23.26 22.79
C ARG A 8 -15.61 -23.80 22.07
N PRO A 9 -15.75 -24.49 20.94
CA PRO A 9 -14.60 -24.80 20.11
C PRO A 9 -13.94 -23.47 19.74
N ASN A 10 -12.67 -23.30 20.03
CA ASN A 10 -11.88 -22.08 19.75
C ASN A 10 -11.77 -21.04 20.89
N VAL A 11 -11.74 -21.48 22.14
CA VAL A 11 -11.49 -20.58 23.31
C VAL A 11 -10.16 -19.83 23.23
N LEU A 12 -9.17 -20.42 22.52
CA LEU A 12 -7.83 -19.84 22.38
C LEU A 12 -7.66 -18.94 21.14
N GLY A 13 -8.70 -18.87 20.29
CA GLY A 13 -8.64 -18.10 19.05
C GLY A 13 -7.78 -18.75 17.96
N ASP A 14 -7.65 -18.06 16.83
CA ASP A 14 -6.76 -18.47 15.74
C ASP A 14 -5.33 -17.96 15.99
N LEU A 15 -4.35 -18.68 15.42
CA LEU A 15 -2.93 -18.27 15.46
C LEU A 15 -2.67 -16.93 14.74
N ARG A 16 -3.56 -16.52 13.86
CA ARG A 16 -3.53 -15.25 13.15
C ARG A 16 -4.66 -14.36 13.64
N ALA A 17 -4.32 -13.23 14.22
CA ALA A 17 -5.29 -12.26 14.74
C ALA A 17 -6.34 -11.82 13.71
N GLU A 18 -5.97 -11.73 12.44
CA GLU A 18 -6.86 -11.37 11.35
C GLU A 18 -7.85 -12.48 10.96
N ALA A 19 -7.59 -13.72 11.35
CA ALA A 19 -8.52 -14.84 11.14
C ALA A 19 -9.53 -15.00 12.28
N ASP A 20 -9.33 -14.30 13.39
CA ASP A 20 -10.18 -14.36 14.58
C ASP A 20 -10.96 -13.04 14.80
N GLU A 21 -11.88 -12.75 13.89
CA GLU A 21 -12.71 -11.55 13.96
C GLU A 21 -13.54 -11.45 15.25
N ASP A 22 -14.03 -12.59 15.75
CA ASP A 22 -14.85 -12.65 16.97
C ASP A 22 -14.03 -12.32 18.22
N MET A 23 -12.82 -12.87 18.32
CA MET A 23 -11.91 -12.60 19.44
C MET A 23 -11.37 -11.17 19.39
N LEU A 24 -10.98 -10.70 18.21
CA LEU A 24 -10.55 -9.31 18.02
C LEU A 24 -11.66 -8.30 18.40
N SER A 25 -12.92 -8.57 18.06
CA SER A 25 -14.01 -7.66 18.40
C SER A 25 -14.30 -7.58 19.90
N ARG A 26 -14.01 -8.66 20.64
CA ARG A 26 -14.28 -8.75 22.10
C ARG A 26 -13.09 -8.36 22.96
N ALA A 27 -11.88 -8.61 22.48
CA ALA A 27 -10.65 -8.43 23.26
C ALA A 27 -9.80 -7.25 22.81
N PHE A 28 -10.18 -6.53 21.72
CA PHE A 28 -9.43 -5.38 21.26
C PHE A 28 -9.54 -4.23 22.26
N LEU A 29 -8.40 -3.79 22.77
CA LEU A 29 -8.30 -2.59 23.59
C LEU A 29 -7.99 -1.40 22.67
N GLU A 30 -8.87 -0.40 22.66
CA GLU A 30 -8.60 0.86 21.99
C GLU A 30 -7.45 1.61 22.68
N THR A 31 -6.28 1.50 22.08
CA THR A 31 -5.08 2.19 22.57
C THR A 31 -5.03 3.64 22.11
N ALA A 32 -4.15 4.44 22.70
CA ALA A 32 -3.90 5.80 22.25
C ALA A 32 -3.40 5.83 20.79
N ASP A 33 -2.61 4.84 20.37
CA ASP A 33 -2.13 4.72 18.99
C ASP A 33 -3.28 4.50 18.00
N TYR A 34 -4.25 3.63 18.34
CA TYR A 34 -5.46 3.41 17.53
C TYR A 34 -6.24 4.71 17.31
N ARG A 35 -6.50 5.45 18.41
CA ARG A 35 -7.21 6.75 18.34
C ARG A 35 -6.43 7.76 17.52
N THR A 36 -5.12 7.89 17.75
CA THR A 36 -4.26 8.80 16.97
C THR A 36 -4.34 8.49 15.48
N LEU A 37 -4.29 7.21 15.08
CA LEU A 37 -4.38 6.82 13.68
C LEU A 37 -5.75 7.16 13.05
N ILE A 38 -6.82 7.16 13.81
CA ILE A 38 -8.15 7.56 13.33
C ILE A 38 -8.26 9.09 13.24
N GLU A 39 -7.91 9.79 14.32
CA GLU A 39 -8.16 11.21 14.49
C GLU A 39 -7.19 12.09 13.69
N THR A 40 -5.95 11.62 13.48
CA THR A 40 -4.94 12.41 12.79
C THR A 40 -4.67 11.86 11.40
N SER A 41 -4.31 12.74 10.49
CA SER A 41 -3.93 12.35 9.13
C SER A 41 -2.41 12.35 8.90
N ASP A 42 -1.61 12.76 9.88
CA ASP A 42 -0.17 12.99 9.73
C ASP A 42 0.70 11.73 9.93
N ARG A 43 0.11 10.64 10.45
CA ARG A 43 0.83 9.38 10.71
C ARG A 43 0.78 8.47 9.49
N THR A 44 1.95 8.14 8.96
CA THR A 44 2.12 7.28 7.78
C THR A 44 2.78 5.94 8.13
N VAL A 45 3.55 5.86 9.19
CA VAL A 45 4.27 4.64 9.57
C VAL A 45 3.97 4.26 11.01
N VAL A 46 3.62 2.99 11.21
CA VAL A 46 3.43 2.34 12.50
C VAL A 46 4.55 1.35 12.70
N VAL A 47 5.36 1.56 13.73
CA VAL A 47 6.54 0.74 14.02
C VAL A 47 6.30 -0.11 15.26
N GLY A 48 6.67 -1.39 15.21
CA GLY A 48 6.58 -2.27 16.37
C GLY A 48 7.29 -3.60 16.17
N ARG A 49 7.64 -4.27 17.25
CA ARG A 49 8.27 -5.60 17.22
C ARG A 49 7.30 -6.66 16.69
N ARG A 50 7.82 -7.83 16.33
CA ARG A 50 6.98 -9.00 16.00
C ARG A 50 6.10 -9.35 17.22
N GLY A 51 4.82 -9.64 16.97
CA GLY A 51 3.87 -10.00 18.04
C GLY A 51 3.25 -8.84 18.81
N THR A 52 3.56 -7.57 18.50
CA THR A 52 2.98 -6.40 19.20
C THR A 52 1.56 -6.02 18.76
N GLY A 53 0.90 -6.84 17.94
CA GLY A 53 -0.48 -6.60 17.53
C GLY A 53 -0.66 -5.66 16.32
N LYS A 54 0.37 -5.38 15.52
CA LYS A 54 0.26 -4.53 14.32
C LYS A 54 -0.83 -4.99 13.35
N SER A 55 -0.87 -6.28 13.03
CA SER A 55 -1.90 -6.83 12.14
C SER A 55 -3.30 -6.79 12.76
N ALA A 56 -3.41 -6.97 14.09
CA ALA A 56 -4.67 -6.78 14.80
C ALA A 56 -5.14 -5.32 14.75
N LEU A 57 -4.21 -4.38 14.92
CA LEU A 57 -4.47 -2.95 14.78
C LEU A 57 -4.93 -2.62 13.35
N ALA A 58 -4.24 -3.14 12.33
CA ALA A 58 -4.65 -2.98 10.93
C ALA A 58 -6.05 -3.50 10.67
N ALA A 59 -6.39 -4.70 11.16
CA ALA A 59 -7.73 -5.29 11.02
C ALA A 59 -8.82 -4.44 11.68
N GLN A 60 -8.56 -3.86 12.85
CA GLN A 60 -9.54 -2.96 13.51
C GLN A 60 -9.70 -1.63 12.76
N LEU A 61 -8.62 -1.10 12.19
CA LEU A 61 -8.68 0.10 11.34
C LEU A 61 -9.48 -0.17 10.06
N VAL A 62 -9.36 -1.37 9.44
CA VAL A 62 -10.23 -1.80 8.33
C VAL A 62 -11.70 -1.72 8.73
N LYS A 63 -12.06 -2.28 9.90
CA LYS A 63 -13.44 -2.25 10.39
C LYS A 63 -13.94 -0.82 10.59
N HIS A 64 -13.12 0.03 11.22
CA HIS A 64 -13.47 1.43 11.47
C HIS A 64 -13.79 2.17 10.17
N TRP A 65 -12.86 2.19 9.21
CA TRP A 65 -13.05 2.96 7.98
C TRP A 65 -14.02 2.34 6.98
N ASN A 66 -14.34 1.05 7.09
CA ASN A 66 -15.43 0.46 6.31
C ASN A 66 -16.82 0.97 6.71
N LEU A 67 -16.95 1.55 7.91
CA LEU A 67 -18.19 2.19 8.37
C LEU A 67 -18.31 3.63 7.85
N GLU A 68 -17.22 4.24 7.39
CA GLU A 68 -17.25 5.59 6.85
C GLU A 68 -17.79 5.62 5.43
N ASN A 69 -18.71 6.53 5.18
CA ASN A 69 -19.22 6.80 3.86
C ASN A 69 -18.13 7.48 3.00
N LEU A 70 -18.13 7.17 1.71
CA LEU A 70 -17.22 7.77 0.72
C LEU A 70 -15.73 7.48 0.96
N THR A 71 -15.41 6.57 1.88
CA THR A 71 -14.04 6.09 2.13
C THR A 71 -13.84 4.69 1.56
N ALA A 72 -12.83 4.52 0.72
CA ALA A 72 -12.41 3.22 0.22
C ALA A 72 -11.23 2.69 1.06
N VAL A 73 -11.39 1.52 1.66
CA VAL A 73 -10.32 0.85 2.39
C VAL A 73 -9.58 -0.12 1.48
N ILE A 74 -8.26 -0.02 1.46
CA ILE A 74 -7.37 -0.84 0.64
C ILE A 74 -6.37 -1.52 1.57
N MET A 75 -6.59 -2.79 1.83
CA MET A 75 -5.66 -3.61 2.60
C MET A 75 -4.64 -4.25 1.65
N ILE A 76 -3.37 -4.06 1.93
CA ILE A 76 -2.24 -4.67 1.22
C ILE A 76 -1.48 -5.51 2.23
N SER A 77 -1.52 -6.83 2.05
CA SER A 77 -0.82 -7.80 2.90
C SER A 77 -0.34 -8.94 2.00
N PRO A 78 0.78 -8.75 1.29
CA PRO A 78 1.29 -9.74 0.36
C PRO A 78 1.80 -10.98 1.09
N GLU A 79 1.84 -12.08 0.38
CA GLU A 79 2.52 -13.29 0.83
C GLU A 79 4.02 -13.18 0.54
N GLU A 80 4.83 -13.89 1.31
CA GLU A 80 6.30 -13.86 1.21
C GLU A 80 6.80 -14.11 -0.21
N HIS A 81 6.26 -15.10 -0.92
CA HIS A 81 6.67 -15.43 -2.29
C HIS A 81 6.45 -14.28 -3.28
N GLN A 82 5.43 -13.44 -3.06
CA GLN A 82 5.13 -12.29 -3.92
C GLN A 82 6.19 -11.20 -3.74
N THR A 83 6.58 -10.92 -2.50
CA THR A 83 7.63 -9.94 -2.17
C THR A 83 8.99 -10.41 -2.73
N ILE A 84 9.32 -11.69 -2.57
CA ILE A 84 10.54 -12.28 -3.15
C ILE A 84 10.54 -12.16 -4.68
N GLY A 85 9.38 -12.37 -5.33
CA GLY A 85 9.23 -12.33 -6.78
C GLY A 85 9.53 -10.96 -7.42
N ILE A 86 9.46 -9.87 -6.66
CA ILE A 86 9.80 -8.52 -7.17
C ILE A 86 11.32 -8.31 -7.24
N ARG A 87 12.10 -8.90 -6.36
CA ARG A 87 13.55 -8.64 -6.20
C ARG A 87 14.38 -8.73 -7.47
N PRO A 88 14.23 -9.74 -8.33
CA PRO A 88 14.98 -9.80 -9.59
C PRO A 88 14.71 -8.61 -10.51
N GLN A 89 13.50 -8.05 -10.46
CA GLN A 89 13.04 -7.02 -11.37
C GLN A 89 13.52 -5.63 -11.00
N ILE A 90 13.74 -5.35 -9.70
CA ILE A 90 14.22 -4.04 -9.24
C ILE A 90 15.68 -3.76 -9.67
N GLY A 91 16.43 -4.78 -10.07
CA GLY A 91 17.77 -4.63 -10.69
C GLY A 91 17.77 -3.79 -11.98
N LEU A 92 16.61 -3.58 -12.60
CA LEU A 92 16.46 -2.65 -13.72
C LEU A 92 16.86 -1.21 -13.40
N PHE A 93 16.84 -0.84 -12.12
CA PHE A 93 17.24 0.49 -11.63
C PHE A 93 18.73 0.58 -11.26
N GLY A 94 19.47 -0.53 -11.32
CA GLY A 94 20.88 -0.62 -10.98
C GLY A 94 21.16 -1.41 -9.71
N ASP A 95 22.40 -1.28 -9.23
CA ASP A 95 22.89 -2.06 -8.08
C ASP A 95 23.08 -1.25 -6.81
N SER A 96 23.02 0.10 -6.88
CA SER A 96 23.18 0.94 -5.69
C SER A 96 21.84 1.20 -5.00
N PHE A 97 21.88 1.24 -3.67
CA PHE A 97 20.74 1.58 -2.83
C PHE A 97 19.97 2.81 -3.33
N ILE A 98 20.69 3.92 -3.60
CA ILE A 98 20.07 5.21 -4.00
C ILE A 98 19.30 5.08 -5.31
N LYS A 99 19.84 4.37 -6.31
CA LYS A 99 19.19 4.21 -7.62
C LYS A 99 17.97 3.31 -7.54
N ILE A 100 18.10 2.17 -6.83
CA ILE A 100 16.98 1.25 -6.60
C ILE A 100 15.87 1.95 -5.83
N ARG A 101 16.18 2.64 -4.74
CA ARG A 101 15.22 3.42 -3.97
C ARG A 101 14.49 4.45 -4.82
N ALA A 102 15.21 5.22 -5.64
CA ALA A 102 14.62 6.25 -6.48
C ALA A 102 13.65 5.66 -7.52
N GLY A 103 14.03 4.56 -8.18
CA GLY A 103 13.16 3.85 -9.12
C GLY A 103 11.96 3.21 -8.41
N ALA A 104 12.18 2.54 -7.28
CA ALA A 104 11.13 1.94 -6.47
C ALA A 104 10.13 3.00 -5.95
N ARG A 105 10.60 4.16 -5.49
CA ARG A 105 9.75 5.28 -5.05
C ARG A 105 8.76 5.70 -6.15
N LEU A 106 9.22 5.90 -7.38
CA LEU A 106 8.37 6.36 -8.48
C LEU A 106 7.38 5.26 -8.92
N THR A 107 7.83 4.02 -9.01
CA THR A 107 6.98 2.91 -9.44
C THR A 107 5.96 2.51 -8.37
N TRP A 108 6.32 2.52 -7.08
CA TRP A 108 5.37 2.36 -5.98
C TRP A 108 4.35 3.49 -5.92
N ARG A 109 4.79 4.73 -6.11
CA ARG A 109 3.88 5.88 -6.14
C ARG A 109 2.82 5.70 -7.23
N TYR A 110 3.22 5.31 -8.44
CA TYR A 110 2.29 4.96 -9.51
C TYR A 110 1.36 3.81 -9.12
N ALA A 111 1.89 2.73 -8.56
CA ALA A 111 1.09 1.57 -8.17
C ALA A 111 0.03 1.92 -7.11
N LEU A 112 0.39 2.71 -6.10
CA LEU A 112 -0.56 3.17 -5.08
C LEU A 112 -1.63 4.08 -5.67
N VAL A 113 -1.28 5.01 -6.56
CA VAL A 113 -2.25 5.87 -7.27
C VAL A 113 -3.23 5.03 -8.07
N MET A 114 -2.74 4.05 -8.84
CA MET A 114 -3.57 3.19 -9.67
C MET A 114 -4.45 2.25 -8.85
N GLU A 115 -3.96 1.76 -7.71
CA GLU A 115 -4.75 0.94 -6.80
C GLU A 115 -5.88 1.74 -6.13
N ALA A 116 -5.59 2.98 -5.69
CA ALA A 116 -6.61 3.88 -5.18
C ALA A 116 -7.67 4.18 -6.25
N ALA A 117 -7.23 4.52 -7.46
CA ALA A 117 -8.12 4.80 -8.59
C ALA A 117 -9.01 3.60 -8.91
N SER A 118 -8.43 2.39 -8.98
CA SER A 118 -9.16 1.15 -9.24
C SER A 118 -10.25 0.90 -8.19
N ARG A 119 -9.89 1.03 -6.90
CA ARG A 119 -10.82 0.80 -5.80
C ARG A 119 -11.93 1.84 -5.74
N LEU A 120 -11.59 3.10 -5.91
CA LEU A 120 -12.56 4.20 -5.90
C LEU A 120 -13.52 4.12 -7.09
N THR A 121 -13.02 3.88 -8.30
CA THR A 121 -13.87 3.78 -9.51
C THR A 121 -14.77 2.53 -9.51
N SER A 122 -14.39 1.46 -8.81
CA SER A 122 -15.24 0.28 -8.65
C SER A 122 -16.37 0.50 -7.63
N LYS A 123 -16.15 1.37 -6.62
CA LYS A 123 -17.06 1.56 -5.49
C LYS A 123 -17.99 2.77 -5.68
N TYR A 124 -17.51 3.83 -6.35
CA TYR A 124 -18.23 5.10 -6.43
C TYR A 124 -18.42 5.58 -7.88
N LYS A 125 -19.43 6.44 -8.06
CA LYS A 125 -19.70 7.11 -9.35
C LYS A 125 -18.96 8.46 -9.38
N PHE A 126 -18.34 8.76 -10.50
CA PHE A 126 -17.61 10.00 -10.73
C PHE A 126 -18.17 10.77 -11.91
N SER A 127 -17.96 12.09 -11.91
CA SER A 127 -18.29 12.95 -13.03
C SER A 127 -17.44 12.59 -14.25
N ASN A 128 -18.06 12.58 -15.43
CA ASN A 128 -17.39 12.18 -16.68
C ASN A 128 -16.53 13.31 -17.27
N THR A 129 -15.48 13.70 -16.54
CA THR A 129 -14.46 14.67 -17.01
C THR A 129 -13.44 13.99 -17.92
N GLU A 130 -12.66 14.78 -18.66
CA GLU A 130 -11.57 14.25 -19.49
C GLU A 130 -10.52 13.52 -18.64
N GLY A 131 -10.13 14.10 -17.51
CA GLY A 131 -9.20 13.50 -16.56
C GLY A 131 -9.72 12.17 -16.00
N PHE A 132 -11.02 12.09 -15.70
CA PHE A 132 -11.62 10.84 -15.20
C PHE A 132 -11.69 9.76 -16.30
N ARG A 133 -12.00 10.11 -17.55
CA ARG A 133 -11.98 9.16 -18.68
C ARG A 133 -10.59 8.57 -18.89
N PHE A 134 -9.57 9.43 -18.89
CA PHE A 134 -8.17 9.00 -18.95
C PHE A 134 -7.81 8.06 -17.78
N LEU A 135 -8.19 8.40 -16.54
CA LEU A 135 -7.94 7.58 -15.37
C LEU A 135 -8.63 6.21 -15.49
N LYS A 136 -9.89 6.17 -15.93
CA LYS A 136 -10.68 4.95 -16.11
C LYS A 136 -10.06 3.98 -17.12
N GLU A 137 -9.54 4.51 -18.22
CA GLU A 137 -8.82 3.70 -19.23
C GLU A 137 -7.58 3.05 -18.63
N ARG A 138 -6.78 3.83 -17.91
CA ARG A 138 -5.59 3.33 -17.19
C ARG A 138 -5.95 2.28 -16.12
N VAL A 139 -7.00 2.50 -15.37
CA VAL A 139 -7.54 1.54 -14.39
C VAL A 139 -7.93 0.22 -15.05
N GLY A 140 -8.53 0.23 -16.22
CA GLY A 140 -8.85 -0.99 -16.96
C GLY A 140 -7.61 -1.83 -17.25
N THR A 141 -6.54 -1.20 -17.74
CA THR A 141 -5.25 -1.86 -17.99
C THR A 141 -4.59 -2.34 -16.70
N TRP A 142 -4.63 -1.51 -15.64
CA TRP A 142 -4.09 -1.85 -14.32
C TRP A 142 -4.78 -3.07 -13.72
N SER A 143 -6.10 -3.07 -13.67
CA SER A 143 -6.89 -4.13 -13.03
C SER A 143 -6.77 -5.48 -13.75
N SER A 144 -6.49 -5.48 -15.06
CA SER A 144 -6.27 -6.69 -15.84
C SER A 144 -4.85 -7.26 -15.76
N SER A 145 -3.90 -6.53 -15.15
CA SER A 145 -2.48 -6.91 -15.13
C SER A 145 -2.09 -7.86 -14.00
N GLY A 146 -2.97 -8.12 -13.04
CA GLY A 146 -2.68 -9.04 -11.92
C GLY A 146 -3.81 -9.10 -10.89
N SER A 147 -3.72 -10.07 -9.98
CA SER A 147 -4.74 -10.33 -8.95
C SER A 147 -4.65 -9.35 -7.77
N ASN A 148 -3.46 -8.89 -7.44
CA ASN A 148 -3.18 -7.98 -6.33
C ASN A 148 -2.17 -6.91 -6.75
N ILE A 149 -1.92 -5.94 -5.86
CA ILE A 149 -1.02 -4.82 -6.17
C ILE A 149 0.43 -5.26 -6.42
N VAL A 150 0.91 -6.31 -5.76
CA VAL A 150 2.29 -6.78 -5.91
C VAL A 150 2.49 -7.44 -7.28
N ASP A 151 1.52 -8.25 -7.72
CA ASP A 151 1.53 -8.84 -9.05
C ASP A 151 1.49 -7.73 -10.13
N ARG A 152 0.62 -6.75 -9.97
CA ARG A 152 0.49 -5.59 -10.86
C ARG A 152 1.75 -4.75 -10.89
N TYR A 153 2.37 -4.53 -9.74
CA TYR A 153 3.65 -3.84 -9.63
C TYR A 153 4.76 -4.59 -10.39
N SER A 154 4.83 -5.90 -10.20
CA SER A 154 5.75 -6.77 -10.95
C SER A 154 5.55 -6.65 -12.47
N GLU A 155 4.29 -6.65 -12.94
CA GLU A 155 3.97 -6.51 -14.35
C GLU A 155 4.33 -5.12 -14.92
N ILE A 156 4.23 -4.05 -14.12
CA ILE A 156 4.75 -2.74 -14.53
C ILE A 156 6.26 -2.82 -14.77
N LEU A 157 7.00 -3.36 -13.81
CA LEU A 157 8.45 -3.46 -13.91
C LEU A 157 8.89 -4.26 -15.16
N LYS A 158 8.18 -5.35 -15.48
CA LYS A 158 8.42 -6.14 -16.70
C LYS A 158 8.14 -5.38 -17.98
N LYS A 159 7.12 -4.52 -17.98
CA LYS A 159 6.69 -3.72 -19.15
C LYS A 159 7.49 -2.45 -19.35
N LEU A 160 8.29 -2.04 -18.38
CA LEU A 160 9.23 -0.93 -18.56
C LEU A 160 10.25 -1.34 -19.61
N VAL A 161 10.02 -0.85 -20.84
CA VAL A 161 10.95 -1.10 -21.95
C VAL A 161 12.27 -0.42 -21.63
N ILE A 162 13.31 -1.23 -21.45
CA ILE A 162 14.64 -0.75 -21.14
C ILE A 162 15.42 -0.73 -22.44
N ASP A 163 15.76 0.48 -22.92
CA ASP A 163 16.80 0.62 -23.92
C ASP A 163 18.11 0.10 -23.31
N PRO A 164 18.73 -0.96 -23.87
CA PRO A 164 19.99 -1.50 -23.34
C PRO A 164 21.12 -0.48 -23.26
N ASN A 165 21.07 0.55 -24.10
CA ASN A 165 22.09 1.61 -24.16
C ASN A 165 21.80 2.76 -23.18
N SER A 166 20.65 2.78 -22.51
CA SER A 166 20.32 3.83 -21.55
C SER A 166 21.02 3.61 -20.21
N THR A 167 21.45 4.71 -19.58
CA THR A 167 21.97 4.66 -18.20
C THR A 167 20.86 4.45 -17.21
N TYR A 168 21.16 3.93 -16.01
CA TYR A 168 20.18 3.79 -14.92
C TYR A 168 19.54 5.12 -14.53
N GLU A 169 20.35 6.19 -14.49
CA GLU A 169 19.88 7.55 -14.19
C GLU A 169 18.86 8.05 -15.22
N SER A 170 19.14 7.82 -16.50
CA SER A 170 18.21 8.17 -17.58
C SER A 170 16.91 7.39 -17.51
N ARG A 171 16.98 6.09 -17.18
CA ARG A 171 15.79 5.25 -16.98
C ARG A 171 14.91 5.79 -15.85
N ILE A 172 15.51 6.03 -14.67
CA ILE A 172 14.82 6.55 -13.51
C ILE A 172 14.23 7.94 -13.81
N GLY A 173 15.01 8.83 -14.43
CA GLY A 173 14.56 10.17 -14.79
C GLY A 173 13.39 10.19 -15.78
N ASN A 174 13.24 9.19 -16.62
CA ASN A 174 12.14 9.06 -17.58
C ASN A 174 10.89 8.37 -17.02
N LEU A 175 10.96 7.71 -15.86
CA LEU A 175 9.83 6.99 -15.26
C LEU A 175 8.56 7.83 -15.13
N PRO A 176 8.61 9.08 -14.61
CA PRO A 176 7.40 9.90 -14.48
C PRO A 176 6.68 10.12 -15.82
N LYS A 177 7.43 10.26 -16.91
CA LYS A 177 6.88 10.42 -18.26
C LYS A 177 6.33 9.10 -18.80
N VAL A 178 7.06 8.02 -18.66
CA VAL A 178 6.66 6.67 -19.15
C VAL A 178 5.38 6.21 -18.45
N LEU A 179 5.24 6.50 -17.16
CA LEU A 179 4.08 6.13 -16.35
C LEU A 179 2.94 7.15 -16.43
N ASP A 180 3.11 8.29 -17.12
CA ASP A 180 2.19 9.44 -17.04
C ASP A 180 1.87 9.86 -15.60
N LEU A 181 2.85 9.74 -14.68
CA LEU A 181 2.65 9.80 -13.24
C LEU A 181 1.91 11.07 -12.80
N THR A 182 2.36 12.23 -13.24
CA THR A 182 1.73 13.53 -12.89
C THR A 182 0.28 13.59 -13.38
N LYS A 183 0.00 13.04 -14.56
CA LYS A 183 -1.35 13.08 -15.15
C LYS A 183 -2.31 12.18 -14.38
N VAL A 184 -1.90 10.95 -14.03
CA VAL A 184 -2.76 10.03 -13.24
C VAL A 184 -3.00 10.57 -11.83
N GLU A 185 -1.99 11.17 -11.19
CA GLU A 185 -2.12 11.79 -9.87
C GLU A 185 -3.09 12.98 -9.88
N SER A 186 -2.93 13.88 -10.84
CA SER A 186 -3.83 15.04 -10.97
C SER A 186 -5.27 14.60 -11.23
N ALA A 187 -5.47 13.61 -12.11
CA ALA A 187 -6.80 13.08 -12.41
C ALA A 187 -7.45 12.42 -11.18
N LEU A 188 -6.68 11.64 -10.40
CA LEU A 188 -7.17 11.04 -9.16
C LEU A 188 -7.51 12.10 -8.12
N THR A 189 -6.63 13.08 -7.91
CA THR A 189 -6.83 14.17 -6.94
C THR A 189 -8.10 14.95 -7.27
N GLU A 190 -8.31 15.29 -8.54
CA GLU A 190 -9.53 15.98 -8.98
C GLU A 190 -10.77 15.12 -8.79
N ALA A 191 -10.72 13.85 -9.16
CA ALA A 191 -11.82 12.92 -8.98
C ALA A 191 -12.23 12.80 -7.51
N CYS A 192 -11.28 12.60 -6.60
CA CYS A 192 -11.51 12.55 -5.16
C CYS A 192 -12.11 13.85 -4.63
N ARG A 193 -11.53 15.00 -5.01
CA ARG A 193 -11.98 16.33 -4.57
C ARG A 193 -13.42 16.63 -5.01
N THR A 194 -13.77 16.31 -6.25
CA THR A 194 -15.10 16.63 -6.80
C THR A 194 -16.19 15.69 -6.30
N SER A 195 -15.86 14.45 -5.97
CA SER A 195 -16.81 13.45 -5.45
C SER A 195 -16.88 13.41 -3.92
N GLY A 196 -15.97 14.08 -3.23
CA GLY A 196 -15.84 13.98 -1.76
C GLY A 196 -15.36 12.61 -1.29
N THR A 197 -14.78 11.78 -2.18
CA THR A 197 -14.31 10.44 -1.82
C THR A 197 -12.87 10.46 -1.30
N SER A 198 -12.55 9.48 -0.45
CA SER A 198 -11.22 9.27 0.10
C SER A 198 -10.79 7.80 0.02
N ALA A 199 -9.50 7.55 0.18
CA ALA A 199 -8.97 6.20 0.28
C ALA A 199 -7.99 6.07 1.44
N VAL A 200 -8.06 4.94 2.15
CA VAL A 200 -7.11 4.59 3.20
C VAL A 200 -6.39 3.32 2.80
N PHE A 201 -5.08 3.38 2.75
CA PHE A 201 -4.23 2.22 2.59
C PHE A 201 -3.76 1.72 3.95
N LEU A 202 -3.89 0.43 4.17
CA LEU A 202 -3.33 -0.30 5.28
C LEU A 202 -2.35 -1.31 4.71
N ILE A 203 -1.06 -1.06 4.84
CA ILE A 203 0.00 -1.83 4.20
C ILE A 203 0.75 -2.59 5.29
N ASP A 204 0.52 -3.89 5.36
CA ASP A 204 1.11 -4.79 6.36
C ASP A 204 1.91 -5.90 5.68
N ARG A 205 2.87 -6.50 6.37
CA ARG A 205 3.67 -7.66 5.93
C ARG A 205 4.55 -7.49 4.69
N LEU A 206 4.79 -6.28 4.23
CA LEU A 206 5.73 -6.07 3.13
C LEU A 206 7.18 -6.41 3.50
N ASP A 207 7.43 -6.61 4.78
CA ASP A 207 8.67 -7.09 5.34
C ASP A 207 8.76 -8.64 5.45
N GLU A 208 7.71 -9.37 5.06
CA GLU A 208 7.78 -10.81 4.85
C GLU A 208 8.55 -11.08 3.55
N GLY A 209 9.59 -11.92 3.61
CA GLY A 209 10.54 -12.10 2.51
C GLY A 209 11.61 -11.00 2.38
N TYR A 210 11.69 -10.09 3.36
CA TYR A 210 12.76 -9.11 3.45
C TYR A 210 14.10 -9.78 3.72
N GLU A 211 15.07 -9.49 2.87
CA GLU A 211 16.48 -9.76 3.14
C GLU A 211 17.17 -8.45 3.50
N PRO A 212 18.05 -8.43 4.53
CA PRO A 212 18.73 -7.23 5.00
C PRO A 212 19.90 -6.86 4.08
N ASP A 213 19.61 -6.68 2.78
CA ASP A 213 20.54 -6.20 1.79
C ASP A 213 20.07 -4.86 1.20
N ASP A 214 20.92 -4.22 0.40
CA ASP A 214 20.63 -2.93 -0.21
C ASP A 214 19.36 -2.96 -1.07
N LYS A 215 19.07 -4.07 -1.75
CA LYS A 215 17.90 -4.18 -2.63
C LYS A 215 16.60 -4.26 -1.84
N GLY A 216 16.55 -5.12 -0.82
CA GLY A 216 15.39 -5.24 0.06
C GLY A 216 15.11 -3.94 0.80
N THR A 217 16.14 -3.35 1.40
CA THR A 217 16.03 -2.08 2.12
C THR A 217 15.60 -0.95 1.20
N ALA A 218 16.19 -0.81 0.01
CA ALA A 218 15.84 0.22 -0.95
C ALA A 218 14.41 0.08 -1.50
N LEU A 219 13.90 -1.15 -1.65
CA LEU A 219 12.51 -1.41 -2.08
C LEU A 219 11.52 -0.93 -1.03
N ILE A 220 11.76 -1.21 0.25
CA ILE A 220 10.88 -0.81 1.35
C ILE A 220 10.98 0.71 1.59
N ASP A 221 12.18 1.29 1.61
CA ASP A 221 12.35 2.74 1.72
C ASP A 221 11.67 3.47 0.56
N GLY A 222 11.81 2.96 -0.67
CA GLY A 222 11.10 3.48 -1.84
C GLY A 222 9.58 3.50 -1.65
N LEU A 223 9.00 2.46 -1.05
CA LEU A 223 7.57 2.43 -0.73
C LEU A 223 7.19 3.43 0.36
N VAL A 224 7.98 3.53 1.44
CA VAL A 224 7.75 4.52 2.51
C VAL A 224 7.73 5.93 1.93
N GLN A 225 8.74 6.27 1.12
CA GLN A 225 8.83 7.58 0.46
C GLN A 225 7.67 7.80 -0.53
N ALA A 226 7.28 6.79 -1.29
CA ALA A 226 6.13 6.85 -2.20
C ALA A 226 4.82 7.14 -1.46
N ALA A 227 4.61 6.52 -0.31
CA ALA A 227 3.44 6.75 0.53
C ALA A 227 3.40 8.18 1.09
N ILE A 228 4.54 8.69 1.55
CA ILE A 228 4.68 10.08 2.01
C ILE A 228 4.37 11.06 0.88
N ASP A 229 4.94 10.83 -0.30
CA ASP A 229 4.69 11.67 -1.48
C ASP A 229 3.22 11.66 -1.90
N LEU A 230 2.62 10.48 -1.95
CA LEU A 230 1.21 10.32 -2.32
C LEU A 230 0.30 11.09 -1.39
N LYS A 231 0.55 11.02 -0.09
CA LYS A 231 -0.20 11.78 0.90
C LYS A 231 -0.01 13.29 0.72
N ALA A 232 1.21 13.74 0.47
CA ALA A 232 1.50 15.16 0.25
C ALA A 232 0.81 15.71 -1.01
N SER A 233 0.74 14.90 -2.08
CA SER A 233 0.11 15.28 -3.35
C SER A 233 -1.41 15.11 -3.36
N ASN A 234 -1.97 14.21 -2.55
CA ASN A 234 -3.40 13.95 -2.46
C ASN A 234 -3.85 13.79 -1.00
N PRO A 235 -4.36 14.86 -0.36
CA PRO A 235 -4.81 14.83 1.04
C PRO A 235 -5.96 13.87 1.32
N GLN A 236 -6.74 13.47 0.29
CA GLN A 236 -7.82 12.49 0.42
C GLN A 236 -7.31 11.05 0.48
N ILE A 237 -6.01 10.83 0.30
CA ILE A 237 -5.42 9.50 0.42
C ILE A 237 -4.58 9.42 1.68
N LYS A 238 -4.89 8.44 2.53
CA LYS A 238 -4.22 8.19 3.80
C LYS A 238 -3.50 6.83 3.76
N PRO A 239 -2.20 6.79 3.47
CA PRO A 239 -1.43 5.56 3.58
C PRO A 239 -0.92 5.36 5.02
N ILE A 240 -1.03 4.13 5.52
CA ILE A 240 -0.49 3.67 6.80
C ILE A 240 0.28 2.37 6.57
N LEU A 241 1.56 2.41 6.83
CA LEU A 241 2.47 1.27 6.71
C LEU A 241 2.80 0.69 8.07
N PHE A 242 2.69 -0.62 8.22
CA PHE A 242 3.07 -1.35 9.43
C PHE A 242 4.42 -2.02 9.21
N LEU A 243 5.43 -1.53 9.89
CA LEU A 243 6.81 -2.01 9.76
C LEU A 243 7.32 -2.63 11.06
N ARG A 244 8.23 -3.61 10.94
CA ARG A 244 8.99 -4.09 12.08
C ARG A 244 10.07 -3.08 12.46
N ASP A 245 10.36 -2.98 13.75
CA ASP A 245 11.35 -2.04 14.30
C ASP A 245 12.74 -2.19 13.65
N ASN A 246 13.18 -3.43 13.45
CA ASN A 246 14.46 -3.70 12.78
C ASN A 246 14.49 -3.24 11.32
N ILE A 247 13.38 -3.36 10.60
CA ILE A 247 13.27 -2.89 9.21
C ILE A 247 13.25 -1.36 9.17
N PHE A 248 12.42 -0.75 10.04
CA PHE A 248 12.33 0.71 10.12
C PHE A 248 13.66 1.39 10.43
N ARG A 249 14.54 0.73 11.20
CA ARG A 249 15.88 1.26 11.47
C ARG A 249 16.87 1.09 10.30
N ALA A 250 16.55 0.22 9.37
CA ALA A 250 17.38 -0.03 8.19
C ALA A 250 17.02 0.87 7.00
N VAL A 251 15.80 1.39 6.98
CA VAL A 251 15.29 2.37 5.98
C VAL A 251 15.31 3.78 6.55
#